data_df9bbb3f47c16e93487157e4b3ad747c
#
_entry.id   df9bbb3f47c16e93487157e4b3ad747c
#
_cell.length_a   1.000
_cell.length_b   1.000
_cell.length_c   1.000
_cell.angle_alpha   90.00
_cell.angle_beta   90.00
_cell.angle_gamma   90.00
#
_symmetry.space_group_name_H-M   'P 1'
#
loop_
_entity.id
_entity.type
_entity.pdbx_description
1 polymer ?
#
loop_
_entity_poly.entity_id
_entity_poly.type
_entity_poly.pdbx_seq_one_letter_code
_entity_poly.pdbx_strand_id
1 'polypeptide(L)'
;DLINKNLPIFGICLGHQLLALALGGKTKKMKLGHRGANHPVKNLINNKVEITSQNHGFEVTRNNLPKNIEITHKSLFDNSIEGLKLKNKPVFSVQYHPESNPGPQDSYYLFNNFIKEVKNYAKKKRY
;
A
#
# COMPACT_ATOMS: atom_id res chain seq x y z
N ASP A 1 8.26 -12.45 13.67
CA ASP A 1 8.66 -11.79 12.46
C ASP A 1 8.64 -10.26 12.58
N LEU A 2 8.84 -9.53 11.47
CA LEU A 2 9.00 -8.07 11.49
C LEU A 2 7.74 -7.34 11.97
N ILE A 3 6.56 -7.86 11.67
CA ILE A 3 5.30 -7.20 12.02
C ILE A 3 5.13 -7.15 13.54
N ASN A 4 5.50 -8.21 14.22
CA ASN A 4 5.34 -8.30 15.67
C ASN A 4 6.30 -7.40 16.44
N LYS A 5 7.32 -6.86 15.78
CA LYS A 5 8.31 -6.00 16.42
C LYS A 5 7.94 -4.51 16.41
N ASN A 6 6.77 -4.16 15.91
CA ASN A 6 6.32 -2.78 15.76
C ASN A 6 7.24 -1.91 14.89
N LEU A 7 8.01 -2.54 14.01
CA LEU A 7 8.84 -1.83 13.06
C LEU A 7 7.98 -1.13 12.01
N PRO A 8 8.35 0.08 11.59
CA PRO A 8 7.71 0.69 10.43
C PRO A 8 7.98 -0.15 9.18
N ILE A 9 6.92 -0.45 8.43
CA ILE A 9 7.02 -1.23 7.19
C ILE A 9 6.21 -0.54 6.11
N PHE A 10 6.83 -0.34 4.95
CA PHE A 10 6.16 0.19 3.77
C PHE A 10 6.40 -0.77 2.61
N GLY A 11 5.34 -1.49 2.19
CA GLY A 11 5.41 -2.44 1.08
C GLY A 11 5.02 -1.80 -0.24
N ILE A 12 5.80 -2.05 -1.29
CA ILE A 12 5.56 -1.49 -2.63
C ILE A 12 5.45 -2.63 -3.63
N CYS A 13 4.40 -2.66 -4.43
CA CYS A 13 4.15 -3.62 -5.49
C CYS A 13 4.18 -5.07 -4.98
N LEU A 14 5.21 -5.85 -5.27
CA LEU A 14 5.35 -7.20 -4.71
C LEU A 14 5.37 -7.18 -3.18
N GLY A 15 6.01 -6.17 -2.59
CA GLY A 15 6.03 -5.99 -1.14
C GLY A 15 4.64 -5.80 -0.55
N HIS A 16 3.76 -5.11 -1.27
CA HIS A 16 2.35 -4.97 -0.88
C HIS A 16 1.67 -6.34 -0.83
N GLN A 17 1.86 -7.16 -1.86
CA GLN A 17 1.27 -8.49 -1.93
C GLN A 17 1.80 -9.40 -0.83
N LEU A 18 3.11 -9.40 -0.61
CA LEU A 18 3.74 -10.19 0.45
C LEU A 18 3.26 -9.77 1.83
N LEU A 19 3.10 -8.46 2.05
CA LEU A 19 2.58 -7.95 3.32
C LEU A 19 1.16 -8.43 3.56
N ALA A 20 0.30 -8.37 2.54
CA ALA A 20 -1.07 -8.85 2.65
C ALA A 20 -1.11 -10.34 3.02
N LEU A 21 -0.29 -11.14 2.36
CA LEU A 21 -0.21 -12.58 2.67
C LEU A 21 0.29 -12.83 4.09
N ALA A 22 1.29 -12.08 4.53
CA ALA A 22 1.82 -12.20 5.89
C ALA A 22 0.78 -11.83 6.96
N LEU A 23 -0.16 -10.95 6.63
CA LEU A 23 -1.21 -10.52 7.54
C LEU A 23 -2.47 -11.41 7.48
N GLY A 24 -2.46 -12.44 6.65
CA GLY A 24 -3.59 -13.36 6.52
C GLY A 24 -4.53 -13.08 5.37
N GLY A 25 -4.21 -12.11 4.53
CA GLY A 25 -4.96 -11.83 3.31
C GLY A 25 -4.64 -12.82 2.19
N LYS A 26 -5.27 -12.63 1.05
CA LYS A 26 -5.09 -13.51 -0.11
C LYS A 26 -4.87 -12.69 -1.37
N THR A 27 -4.19 -13.29 -2.34
CA THR A 27 -3.99 -12.69 -3.66
C THR A 27 -4.62 -13.59 -4.72
N LYS A 28 -4.93 -13.00 -5.88
CA LYS A 28 -5.39 -13.76 -7.04
C LYS A 28 -4.84 -13.14 -8.33
N LYS A 29 -4.77 -13.95 -9.38
CA LYS A 29 -4.39 -13.48 -10.69
C LYS A 29 -5.50 -12.64 -11.29
N MET A 30 -5.14 -11.49 -11.86
CA MET A 30 -6.09 -10.60 -12.54
C MET A 30 -6.35 -11.09 -13.96
N LYS A 31 -7.56 -10.87 -14.48
CA LYS A 31 -7.85 -11.14 -15.89
C LYS A 31 -6.97 -10.27 -16.80
N LEU A 32 -6.97 -8.97 -16.52
CA LEU A 32 -6.10 -7.99 -17.18
C LEU A 32 -5.28 -7.35 -16.08
N GLY A 33 -3.97 -7.51 -16.12
CA GLY A 33 -3.11 -6.84 -15.17
C GLY A 33 -3.15 -5.33 -15.34
N HIS A 34 -2.61 -4.61 -14.38
CA HIS A 34 -2.41 -3.17 -14.48
C HIS A 34 -0.99 -2.90 -14.96
N ARG A 35 -0.86 -2.28 -16.12
CA ARG A 35 0.44 -1.92 -16.71
C ARG A 35 0.36 -0.56 -17.36
N GLY A 36 1.35 0.28 -17.09
CA GLY A 36 1.43 1.60 -17.67
C GLY A 36 1.51 2.69 -16.62
N ALA A 37 1.55 3.94 -17.09
CA ALA A 37 1.86 5.10 -16.25
C ALA A 37 0.66 6.00 -15.98
N ASN A 38 -0.55 5.62 -16.37
CA ASN A 38 -1.72 6.49 -16.27
C ASN A 38 -2.89 5.78 -15.61
N HIS A 39 -2.64 5.10 -14.49
CA HIS A 39 -3.68 4.38 -13.76
C HIS A 39 -4.20 5.24 -12.59
N PRO A 40 -5.46 5.68 -12.65
CA PRO A 40 -6.02 6.48 -11.56
C PRO A 40 -6.36 5.62 -10.36
N VAL A 41 -5.89 6.06 -9.21
CA VAL A 41 -6.11 5.39 -7.93
C VAL A 41 -6.74 6.40 -6.97
N LYS A 42 -7.79 5.99 -6.28
CA LYS A 42 -8.44 6.85 -5.30
C LYS A 42 -7.87 6.58 -3.92
N ASN A 43 -7.40 7.63 -3.28
CA ASN A 43 -7.02 7.59 -1.87
C ASN A 43 -8.31 7.72 -1.04
N LEU A 44 -8.67 6.66 -0.32
CA LEU A 44 -9.93 6.61 0.42
C LEU A 44 -9.91 7.42 1.72
N ILE A 45 -8.73 7.86 2.14
CA ILE A 45 -8.58 8.67 3.35
C ILE A 45 -8.96 10.12 3.08
N ASN A 46 -8.53 10.68 1.94
CA ASN A 46 -8.78 12.09 1.61
C ASN A 46 -9.62 12.29 0.35
N ASN A 47 -10.09 11.20 -0.29
CA ASN A 47 -10.89 11.21 -1.51
C ASN A 47 -10.22 11.83 -2.74
N LYS A 48 -8.90 12.00 -2.72
CA LYS A 48 -8.15 12.51 -3.87
C LYS A 48 -7.79 11.38 -4.82
N VAL A 49 -7.62 11.72 -6.09
CA VAL A 49 -7.20 10.77 -7.12
C VAL A 49 -5.72 10.99 -7.41
N GLU A 50 -4.98 9.88 -7.45
CA GLU A 50 -3.56 9.87 -7.77
C GLU A 50 -3.36 9.15 -9.09
N ILE A 51 -2.53 9.70 -9.96
CA ILE A 51 -2.16 9.05 -11.22
C ILE A 51 -0.90 8.24 -10.95
N THR A 52 -0.96 6.94 -11.23
CA THR A 52 0.07 6.00 -10.78
C THR A 52 0.67 5.20 -11.93
N SER A 53 1.90 4.73 -11.72
CA SER A 53 2.58 3.76 -12.57
C SER A 53 2.39 2.37 -11.99
N GLN A 54 1.96 1.43 -12.81
CA GLN A 54 1.67 0.07 -12.37
C GLN A 54 2.24 -0.96 -13.31
N ASN A 55 2.64 -2.11 -12.75
CA ASN A 55 3.10 -3.25 -13.53
C ASN A 55 2.92 -4.50 -12.67
N HIS A 56 1.70 -5.03 -12.65
CA HIS A 56 1.41 -6.23 -11.87
C HIS A 56 0.25 -7.01 -12.48
N GLY A 57 0.28 -8.33 -12.30
CA GLY A 57 -0.76 -9.23 -12.78
C GLY A 57 -1.54 -9.91 -11.67
N PHE A 58 -1.23 -9.62 -10.41
CA PHE A 58 -1.92 -10.17 -9.26
C PHE A 58 -2.45 -9.04 -8.39
N GLU A 59 -3.54 -9.31 -7.65
CA GLU A 59 -4.13 -8.33 -6.74
C GLU A 59 -4.42 -8.96 -5.39
N VAL A 60 -4.44 -8.14 -4.35
CA VAL A 60 -4.93 -8.56 -3.03
C VAL A 60 -6.46 -8.56 -3.09
N THR A 61 -7.07 -9.64 -2.60
CA THR A 61 -8.53 -9.77 -2.64
C THR A 61 -9.18 -9.23 -1.37
N ARG A 62 -10.46 -8.81 -1.50
CA ARG A 62 -11.24 -8.41 -0.33
C ARG A 62 -11.78 -9.61 0.46
N ASN A 63 -11.76 -10.80 -0.13
CA ASN A 63 -12.30 -12.00 0.50
C ASN A 63 -11.46 -12.39 1.71
N ASN A 64 -12.11 -12.51 2.87
CA ASN A 64 -11.47 -12.92 4.11
C ASN A 64 -10.33 -11.98 4.56
N LEU A 65 -10.41 -10.70 4.16
CA LEU A 65 -9.43 -9.72 4.62
C LEU A 65 -9.59 -9.51 6.13
N PRO A 66 -8.50 -9.65 6.92
CA PRO A 66 -8.59 -9.49 8.37
C PRO A 66 -9.14 -8.11 8.78
N LYS A 67 -9.84 -8.08 9.90
CA LYS A 67 -10.51 -6.86 10.38
C LYS A 67 -9.55 -5.74 10.78
N ASN A 68 -8.31 -6.09 11.12
CA ASN A 68 -7.31 -5.10 11.50
C ASN A 68 -6.62 -4.45 10.29
N ILE A 69 -7.01 -4.82 9.08
CA ILE A 69 -6.49 -4.22 7.86
C ILE A 69 -7.52 -3.24 7.29
N GLU A 70 -7.05 -2.04 6.97
CA GLU A 70 -7.86 -1.00 6.36
C GLU A 70 -7.41 -0.81 4.90
N ILE A 71 -8.37 -0.77 3.98
CA ILE A 71 -8.10 -0.47 2.57
C ILE A 71 -7.95 1.05 2.45
N THR A 72 -6.79 1.50 1.98
CA THR A 72 -6.49 2.93 1.87
C THR A 72 -6.60 3.47 0.45
N HIS A 73 -6.44 2.63 -0.55
CA HIS A 73 -6.47 3.02 -1.95
C HIS A 73 -7.18 1.97 -2.79
N LYS A 74 -7.87 2.41 -3.83
CA LYS A 74 -8.50 1.50 -4.80
C LYS A 74 -8.34 2.02 -6.22
N SER A 75 -8.27 1.09 -7.17
CA SER A 75 -8.25 1.43 -8.59
C SER A 75 -9.60 2.00 -9.02
N LEU A 76 -9.59 3.09 -9.79
CA LEU A 76 -10.81 3.62 -10.39
C LEU A 76 -11.21 2.84 -11.64
N PHE A 77 -10.35 1.98 -12.18
CA PHE A 77 -10.70 1.15 -13.33
C PHE A 77 -11.55 -0.06 -12.94
N ASP A 78 -11.20 -0.75 -11.86
CA ASP A 78 -11.84 -2.03 -11.51
C ASP A 78 -12.08 -2.22 -10.02
N ASN A 79 -11.90 -1.18 -9.21
CA ASN A 79 -12.09 -1.22 -7.75
C ASN A 79 -11.15 -2.18 -7.02
N SER A 80 -10.10 -2.68 -7.67
CA SER A 80 -9.14 -3.55 -7.00
C SER A 80 -8.42 -2.78 -5.88
N ILE A 81 -7.92 -3.51 -4.89
CA ILE A 81 -7.19 -2.93 -3.78
C ILE A 81 -5.83 -2.44 -4.27
N GLU A 82 -5.54 -1.16 -4.00
CA GLU A 82 -4.28 -0.54 -4.40
C GLU A 82 -3.46 -0.06 -3.21
N GLY A 83 -4.00 -0.12 -2.01
CA GLY A 83 -3.29 0.24 -0.80
C GLY A 83 -3.95 -0.32 0.43
N LEU A 84 -3.12 -0.64 1.42
CA LEU A 84 -3.54 -1.21 2.71
C LEU A 84 -2.79 -0.54 3.84
N LYS A 85 -3.40 -0.57 5.02
CA LYS A 85 -2.68 -0.22 6.23
C LYS A 85 -3.17 -1.09 7.38
N LEU A 86 -2.25 -1.39 8.31
CA LEU A 86 -2.58 -2.13 9.52
C LEU A 86 -3.01 -1.15 10.60
N LYS A 87 -4.17 -1.39 11.21
CA LYS A 87 -4.63 -0.56 12.32
C LYS A 87 -3.69 -0.73 13.51
N ASN A 88 -3.38 0.36 14.18
CA ASN A 88 -2.57 0.38 15.42
C ASN A 88 -1.10 -0.02 15.24
N LYS A 89 -0.58 -0.09 14.01
CA LYS A 89 0.84 -0.36 13.75
C LYS A 89 1.32 0.48 12.57
N PRO A 90 2.62 0.86 12.54
CA PRO A 90 3.17 1.68 11.46
C PRO A 90 3.49 0.81 10.23
N VAL A 91 2.48 0.13 9.69
CA VAL A 91 2.60 -0.82 8.58
C VAL A 91 1.58 -0.43 7.52
N PHE A 92 2.06 -0.15 6.30
CA PHE A 92 1.19 0.17 5.18
C PHE A 92 1.85 -0.22 3.86
N SER A 93 1.05 -0.27 2.81
CA SER A 93 1.55 -0.70 1.50
C SER A 93 0.71 -0.11 0.37
N VAL A 94 1.33 -0.03 -0.81
CA VAL A 94 0.63 0.33 -2.06
C VAL A 94 1.03 -0.65 -3.16
N GLN A 95 0.09 -0.94 -4.06
CA GLN A 95 0.32 -1.86 -5.18
C GLN A 95 1.13 -1.21 -6.30
N TYR A 96 0.99 0.09 -6.47
CA TYR A 96 1.66 0.82 -7.54
C TYR A 96 3.09 1.21 -7.11
N HIS A 97 3.84 1.81 -8.04
CA HIS A 97 5.20 2.29 -7.82
C HIS A 97 5.19 3.79 -7.57
N PRO A 98 5.13 4.25 -6.31
CA PRO A 98 5.05 5.70 -6.04
C PRO A 98 6.28 6.47 -6.50
N GLU A 99 7.44 5.80 -6.56
CA GLU A 99 8.68 6.44 -7.02
C GLU A 99 8.68 6.73 -8.52
N SER A 100 7.78 6.09 -9.29
CA SER A 100 7.72 6.21 -10.75
C SER A 100 6.45 6.87 -11.25
N ASN A 101 5.70 7.53 -10.37
CA ASN A 101 4.44 8.15 -10.77
C ASN A 101 4.70 9.32 -11.73
N PRO A 102 3.86 9.49 -12.78
CA PRO A 102 4.04 10.57 -13.74
C PRO A 102 3.71 11.95 -13.17
N GLY A 103 2.82 12.04 -12.17
CA GLY A 103 2.56 13.29 -11.48
C GLY A 103 3.74 13.66 -10.60
N PRO A 104 4.22 14.92 -10.64
CA PRO A 104 5.48 15.26 -10.01
C PRO A 104 5.55 15.00 -8.51
N GLN A 105 4.44 14.97 -7.79
CA GLN A 105 4.48 14.77 -6.34
C GLN A 105 3.25 14.06 -5.79
N ASP A 106 2.48 13.42 -6.63
CA ASP A 106 1.19 12.83 -6.23
C ASP A 106 1.31 11.82 -5.09
N SER A 107 2.42 11.10 -5.00
CA SER A 107 2.60 10.04 -4.01
C SER A 107 3.77 10.26 -3.05
N TYR A 108 4.37 11.44 -3.06
CA TYR A 108 5.48 11.74 -2.14
C TYR A 108 5.07 11.66 -0.67
N TYR A 109 3.81 11.92 -0.38
CA TYR A 109 3.32 11.83 1.00
C TYR A 109 3.54 10.45 1.61
N LEU A 110 3.55 9.39 0.79
CA LEU A 110 3.78 8.02 1.27
C LEU A 110 5.19 7.88 1.84
N PHE A 111 6.20 8.39 1.14
CA PHE A 111 7.57 8.37 1.63
C PHE A 111 7.73 9.23 2.87
N ASN A 112 7.12 10.41 2.88
CA ASN A 112 7.17 11.30 4.04
C ASN A 112 6.52 10.66 5.27
N ASN A 113 5.40 9.98 5.08
CA ASN A 113 4.74 9.25 6.16
C ASN A 113 5.61 8.12 6.70
N PHE A 114 6.28 7.40 5.81
CA PHE A 114 7.17 6.32 6.22
C PHE A 114 8.37 6.85 6.99
N ILE A 115 8.99 7.93 6.52
CA ILE A 115 10.10 8.58 7.22
C ILE A 115 9.68 9.03 8.61
N LYS A 116 8.48 9.60 8.73
CA LYS A 116 7.92 10.01 10.02
C LYS A 116 7.79 8.83 10.97
N GLU A 117 7.29 7.70 10.48
CA GLU A 117 7.16 6.50 11.31
C GLU A 117 8.51 5.94 11.72
N VAL A 118 9.51 5.98 10.84
CA VAL A 118 10.88 5.57 11.16
C VAL A 118 11.45 6.44 12.27
N LYS A 119 11.26 7.75 12.19
CA LYS A 119 11.73 8.68 13.23
C LYS A 119 11.05 8.44 14.56
N ASN A 120 9.75 8.17 14.55
CA ASN A 120 9.01 7.86 15.77
C ASN A 120 9.50 6.57 16.41
N TYR A 121 9.76 5.55 15.62
CA TYR A 121 10.31 4.29 16.08
C TYR A 121 11.69 4.48 16.71
N ALA A 122 12.56 5.25 16.05
CA ALA A 122 13.90 5.51 16.55
C ALA A 122 13.87 6.24 17.90
N LYS A 123 12.94 7.19 18.07
CA LYS A 123 12.78 7.88 19.36
C LYS A 123 12.39 6.92 20.47
N LYS A 124 11.47 6.00 20.21
CA LYS A 124 11.02 5.02 21.21
C LYS A 124 12.12 4.05 21.60
N LYS A 125 13.05 3.75 20.68
CA LYS A 125 14.17 2.83 20.93
C LYS A 125 15.30 3.46 21.72
N ARG A 126 15.31 4.77 21.88
CA ARG A 126 16.37 5.45 22.63
C ARG A 126 16.21 5.34 24.15
N TYR A 127 15.12 4.76 24.60
CA TYR A 127 14.87 4.59 26.03
C TYR A 127 15.01 3.11 26.40
#